data_297ce1e7ce51c86f143ddc43ad6e262d
#
_entry.id   297ce1e7ce51c86f143ddc43ad6e262d
#
_cell.length_a   1.000
_cell.length_b   1.000
_cell.length_c   1.000
_cell.angle_alpha   90.00
_cell.angle_beta   90.00
_cell.angle_gamma   90.00
#
_symmetry.space_group_name_H-M   'P 1'
#
loop_
_entity.id
_entity.type
_entity.pdbx_description
1 polymer ?
#
loop_
_entity_poly.entity_id
_entity_poly.type
_entity_poly.pdbx_seq_one_letter_code
_entity_poly.pdbx_strand_id
1 'polypeptide(L)'
;MIAERKRASFIPALNSIYLSDFGDEVPAAIKSLRYKHLGGDKYLGKGVWEVSEEEWKYLEHFPHTFIDHGVGKPSPTVFIIDKDSEGGLYYYQEEAAQELMKRTEALLFFDTGTGKTRTSLLALSHLSRDWDAAIVVGEANLSSGWKEQAQKHFPGFSDRVLVLNDGSSIPKRIKMIQQAEKGTIFILNIESVRNKALVEALNDRNLAVTVLDECQYIIGTSAQQTAGMHAIKSDFRWALSATPILNSPLEWHSLLAWLRVIPLDGMLTRFKEYYAFAMRDQFGRWQYTSFRNQEDLEDLKNLVTIRVEKTGLGLPPRYIQQVEFEENEELKKLLKEIKREKRRDEVEATFEIHGQTFEADNLSDLFYIERIATASVTDKINFVLRQKEEPMVVVSSFKFPLNYLHSLLGEESVLYHGDISKEDRDKAKKDFIDGKKRVFLMTRKSGGTGLDGLQERASMMIFLDAPDNEQQFNQCADRLHRIRQTKSVFIYILKSKGSLDTFAWDNMEEKQRWVDRYYKVQYEEMGNETGL
;
A
#
# COMPACT_ATOMS: atom_id res chain seq x y z
N MET A 1 25.58 -40.62 -0.84
CA MET A 1 24.75 -39.48 -1.24
C MET A 1 23.98 -39.07 -0.02
N ILE A 2 24.27 -37.88 0.51
CA ILE A 2 23.50 -37.31 1.60
C ILE A 2 22.20 -36.86 0.93
N ALA A 3 21.07 -37.45 1.32
CA ALA A 3 19.76 -37.00 0.84
C ALA A 3 19.63 -35.51 1.11
N GLU A 4 19.31 -34.73 0.09
CA GLU A 4 18.99 -33.32 0.24
C GLU A 4 17.86 -33.18 1.26
N ARG A 5 18.13 -32.51 2.36
CA ARG A 5 17.11 -32.21 3.36
C ARG A 5 16.47 -30.87 3.01
N LYS A 6 15.16 -30.88 2.85
CA LYS A 6 14.36 -29.66 2.70
C LYS A 6 14.02 -29.10 4.06
N ARG A 7 13.92 -27.78 4.16
CA ARG A 7 13.46 -27.09 5.36
C ARG A 7 12.03 -26.65 5.19
N ALA A 8 11.19 -26.98 6.16
CA ALA A 8 9.81 -26.57 6.19
C ALA A 8 9.54 -25.67 7.39
N SER A 9 8.87 -24.56 7.20
CA SER A 9 8.42 -23.73 8.31
C SER A 9 7.05 -24.15 8.79
N PHE A 10 6.88 -24.06 10.07
CA PHE A 10 5.65 -24.38 10.74
C PHE A 10 5.31 -23.29 11.74
N ILE A 11 4.11 -22.76 11.66
CA ILE A 11 3.67 -21.69 12.51
C ILE A 11 3.01 -22.27 13.76
N PRO A 12 3.63 -22.10 14.90
CA PRO A 12 3.16 -22.74 16.13
C PRO A 12 1.77 -22.35 16.56
N ALA A 13 1.41 -21.10 16.37
CA ALA A 13 0.07 -20.61 16.64
C ALA A 13 -1.03 -21.39 15.89
N LEU A 14 -0.63 -22.11 14.84
CA LEU A 14 -1.51 -22.83 13.94
C LEU A 14 -1.55 -24.33 14.19
N ASN A 15 -0.62 -24.83 15.00
CA ASN A 15 -0.36 -26.25 15.21
C ASN A 15 -1.59 -27.11 15.48
N SER A 16 -2.47 -26.66 16.36
CA SER A 16 -3.58 -27.50 16.82
C SER A 16 -4.70 -27.68 15.79
N ILE A 17 -4.76 -26.88 14.73
CA ILE A 17 -5.78 -27.01 13.68
C ILE A 17 -5.33 -28.00 12.63
N TYR A 18 -4.09 -27.94 12.21
CA TYR A 18 -3.61 -28.83 11.16
C TYR A 18 -3.54 -30.29 11.54
N LEU A 19 -3.30 -30.54 12.81
CA LEU A 19 -3.20 -31.90 13.30
C LEU A 19 -4.58 -32.56 13.54
N SER A 20 -5.63 -31.77 13.67
CA SER A 20 -6.99 -32.28 13.73
C SER A 20 -7.55 -32.74 12.38
N ASP A 21 -7.02 -32.17 11.28
CA ASP A 21 -7.51 -32.47 9.94
C ASP A 21 -7.00 -33.81 9.40
N PHE A 22 -5.98 -34.37 10.02
CA PHE A 22 -5.39 -35.65 9.62
C PHE A 22 -6.11 -36.89 10.19
N GLY A 23 -7.04 -36.73 11.12
CA GLY A 23 -7.70 -37.85 11.79
C GLY A 23 -6.71 -38.81 12.49
N ASP A 24 -7.05 -40.10 12.52
CA ASP A 24 -6.21 -41.13 13.17
C ASP A 24 -4.99 -41.55 12.34
N GLU A 25 -4.92 -41.17 11.07
CA GLU A 25 -3.86 -41.57 10.12
C GLU A 25 -2.77 -40.51 9.92
N VAL A 26 -2.43 -39.74 10.94
CA VAL A 26 -1.34 -38.75 10.85
C VAL A 26 -0.03 -39.44 10.54
N PRO A 27 0.65 -39.10 9.42
CA PRO A 27 1.94 -39.69 9.07
C PRO A 27 2.97 -39.53 10.18
N ALA A 28 3.88 -40.50 10.29
CA ALA A 28 4.88 -40.53 11.37
C ALA A 28 5.75 -39.25 11.41
N ALA A 29 6.05 -38.68 10.24
CA ALA A 29 6.77 -37.41 10.12
C ALA A 29 6.02 -36.24 10.81
N ILE A 30 4.71 -36.12 10.54
CA ILE A 30 3.88 -35.08 11.15
C ILE A 30 3.69 -35.35 12.64
N LYS A 31 3.58 -36.62 13.05
CA LYS A 31 3.54 -37.01 14.46
C LYS A 31 4.84 -36.62 15.17
N SER A 32 5.98 -36.78 14.53
CA SER A 32 7.27 -36.37 15.11
C SER A 32 7.39 -34.85 15.26
N LEU A 33 6.91 -34.11 14.29
CA LEU A 33 6.79 -32.66 14.38
C LEU A 33 5.85 -32.22 15.51
N ARG A 34 4.70 -32.87 15.64
CA ARG A 34 3.77 -32.66 16.74
C ARG A 34 4.41 -32.92 18.11
N TYR A 35 5.19 -33.98 18.23
CA TYR A 35 5.87 -34.30 19.48
C TYR A 35 6.90 -33.26 19.88
N LYS A 36 7.67 -32.78 18.95
CA LYS A 36 8.61 -31.69 19.19
C LYS A 36 7.93 -30.41 19.65
N HIS A 37 6.71 -30.23 19.22
CA HIS A 37 5.93 -29.04 19.52
C HIS A 37 5.08 -29.13 20.78
N LEU A 38 4.51 -30.27 21.05
CA LEU A 38 3.66 -30.48 22.22
C LEU A 38 4.45 -31.00 23.41
N GLY A 39 5.67 -31.42 23.19
CA GLY A 39 6.57 -31.99 24.21
C GLY A 39 7.22 -31.01 25.17
N GLY A 40 6.61 -29.87 25.40
CA GLY A 40 7.05 -28.87 26.35
C GLY A 40 7.81 -27.70 25.78
N ASP A 41 8.35 -26.97 26.63
CA ASP A 41 8.94 -25.69 26.59
C ASP A 41 9.96 -25.40 25.51
N LYS A 42 10.26 -26.37 24.76
CA LYS A 42 11.32 -26.24 23.81
C LYS A 42 10.94 -26.18 22.38
N TYR A 43 9.69 -26.28 22.18
CA TYR A 43 9.07 -26.04 21.00
C TYR A 43 9.48 -24.87 20.22
N LEU A 44 9.97 -24.27 20.56
CA LEU A 44 10.03 -23.14 20.20
C LEU A 44 11.22 -22.65 19.55
N GLY A 45 11.97 -23.48 19.16
CA GLY A 45 12.87 -23.21 18.10
C GLY A 45 12.07 -22.42 17.05
N LYS A 46 12.59 -21.81 16.17
CA LYS A 46 12.12 -20.83 15.20
C LYS A 46 11.06 -21.25 14.19
N GLY A 47 10.19 -22.19 14.45
CA GLY A 47 9.17 -22.62 13.51
C GLY A 47 9.69 -23.22 12.18
N VAL A 48 10.96 -23.49 12.07
CA VAL A 48 11.60 -24.07 10.88
C VAL A 48 12.23 -25.41 11.24
N TRP A 49 11.95 -26.44 10.46
CA TRP A 49 12.50 -27.78 10.66
C TRP A 49 13.15 -28.34 9.43
N GLU A 50 14.15 -29.12 9.63
CA GLU A 50 14.70 -29.95 8.57
C GLU A 50 13.85 -31.21 8.44
N VAL A 51 13.33 -31.46 7.26
CA VAL A 51 12.56 -32.65 6.90
C VAL A 51 13.27 -33.41 5.78
N SER A 52 13.10 -34.74 5.75
CA SER A 52 13.57 -35.54 4.65
C SER A 52 12.71 -35.32 3.39
N GLU A 53 13.22 -35.74 2.23
CA GLU A 53 12.47 -35.67 0.98
C GLU A 53 11.17 -36.50 1.03
N GLU A 54 11.19 -37.61 1.78
CA GLU A 54 10.04 -38.47 1.95
C GLU A 54 8.98 -37.82 2.85
N GLU A 55 9.40 -37.14 3.91
CA GLU A 55 8.54 -36.32 4.77
C GLU A 55 7.95 -35.12 4.00
N TRP A 56 8.75 -34.50 3.12
CA TRP A 56 8.29 -33.39 2.30
C TRP A 56 7.15 -33.78 1.37
N LYS A 57 7.18 -34.95 0.75
CA LYS A 57 6.08 -35.44 -0.11
C LYS A 57 4.73 -35.51 0.61
N TYR A 58 4.72 -35.79 1.92
CA TYR A 58 3.50 -35.71 2.70
C TYR A 58 3.06 -34.28 2.95
N LEU A 59 4.01 -33.37 3.15
CA LEU A 59 3.72 -31.97 3.40
C LEU A 59 3.25 -31.23 2.14
N GLU A 60 3.68 -31.65 0.96
CA GLU A 60 3.21 -31.11 -0.32
C GLU A 60 1.70 -31.28 -0.55
N HIS A 61 1.08 -32.28 0.05
CA HIS A 61 -0.38 -32.45 0.00
C HIS A 61 -1.13 -31.37 0.82
N PHE A 62 -0.40 -30.57 1.61
CA PHE A 62 -0.92 -29.51 2.47
C PHE A 62 -0.16 -28.21 2.20
N PRO A 63 -0.23 -27.67 0.99
CA PRO A 63 0.61 -26.56 0.54
C PRO A 63 0.48 -25.28 1.37
N HIS A 64 -0.60 -25.16 2.15
CA HIS A 64 -0.82 -24.02 3.01
C HIS A 64 -0.33 -24.21 4.46
N THR A 65 0.26 -25.33 4.76
CA THR A 65 0.71 -25.70 6.11
C THR A 65 2.20 -25.55 6.29
N PHE A 66 2.96 -25.85 5.24
CA PHE A 66 4.41 -25.88 5.27
C PHE A 66 4.99 -25.21 4.01
N ILE A 67 6.10 -24.55 4.19
CA ILE A 67 6.80 -23.84 3.14
C ILE A 67 8.23 -24.37 3.08
N ASP A 68 8.66 -24.73 1.89
CA ASP A 68 10.04 -25.12 1.64
C ASP A 68 10.94 -23.89 1.65
N HIS A 69 11.85 -23.82 2.61
CA HIS A 69 12.81 -22.73 2.72
C HIS A 69 14.17 -23.07 2.11
N GLY A 70 14.34 -24.27 1.58
CA GLY A 70 15.65 -24.72 1.16
C GLY A 70 16.64 -24.86 2.32
N VAL A 71 17.92 -24.70 2.04
CA VAL A 71 19.00 -24.78 3.03
C VAL A 71 19.40 -23.37 3.44
N GLY A 72 19.09 -22.96 4.66
CA GLY A 72 19.43 -21.65 5.22
C GLY A 72 18.26 -20.91 5.84
N LYS A 73 18.52 -19.80 6.52
CA LYS A 73 17.46 -18.85 6.92
C LYS A 73 16.89 -18.18 5.68
N PRO A 74 15.57 -18.01 5.55
CA PRO A 74 15.02 -17.23 4.46
C PRO A 74 15.50 -15.78 4.60
N SER A 75 16.03 -15.25 3.52
CA SER A 75 16.37 -13.84 3.43
C SER A 75 15.64 -13.22 2.25
N PRO A 76 15.24 -11.95 2.32
CA PRO A 76 14.59 -11.30 1.20
C PRO A 76 15.58 -11.21 0.04
N THR A 77 15.08 -11.36 -1.19
CA THR A 77 15.87 -11.01 -2.37
C THR A 77 15.91 -9.48 -2.47
N VAL A 78 17.09 -8.91 -2.23
CA VAL A 78 17.32 -7.46 -2.30
C VAL A 78 18.07 -7.14 -3.56
N PHE A 79 17.53 -6.23 -4.37
CA PHE A 79 18.21 -5.72 -5.56
C PHE A 79 18.71 -4.30 -5.33
N ILE A 80 19.98 -4.06 -5.67
CA ILE A 80 20.57 -2.74 -5.69
C ILE A 80 20.23 -2.08 -7.02
N ILE A 81 19.82 -0.82 -6.97
CA ILE A 81 19.53 -0.04 -8.15
C ILE A 81 20.85 0.38 -8.82
N ASP A 82 21.14 -0.21 -9.96
CA ASP A 82 22.28 0.19 -10.77
C ASP A 82 21.89 1.27 -11.81
N LYS A 83 22.82 2.17 -12.14
CA LYS A 83 22.47 3.44 -12.78
C LYS A 83 22.14 3.41 -14.25
N ASP A 84 22.50 2.38 -15.01
CA ASP A 84 22.51 2.46 -16.46
C ASP A 84 21.68 1.40 -17.17
N SER A 85 20.47 1.81 -17.62
CA SER A 85 19.91 1.24 -18.82
C SER A 85 19.54 2.38 -19.78
N GLU A 86 20.21 2.47 -20.89
CA GLU A 86 19.83 3.37 -21.98
C GLU A 86 18.41 3.03 -22.49
N GLY A 87 17.47 3.94 -22.22
CA GLY A 87 16.13 3.95 -22.87
C GLY A 87 15.15 2.84 -22.48
N GLY A 88 15.52 1.94 -21.57
CA GLY A 88 14.75 0.75 -21.26
C GLY A 88 14.35 0.57 -19.81
N LEU A 89 14.38 -0.67 -19.41
CA LEU A 89 14.22 -1.15 -18.05
C LEU A 89 15.56 -0.99 -17.31
N TYR A 90 15.52 -0.75 -16.03
CA TYR A 90 16.71 -0.86 -15.20
C TYR A 90 17.04 -2.33 -14.96
N TYR A 91 18.31 -2.71 -14.84
CA TYR A 91 18.74 -4.08 -14.60
C TYR A 91 18.01 -4.73 -13.43
N TYR A 92 17.87 -4.03 -12.33
CA TYR A 92 17.14 -4.54 -11.16
C TYR A 92 15.65 -4.87 -11.47
N GLN A 93 15.02 -4.16 -12.41
CA GLN A 93 13.64 -4.45 -12.80
C GLN A 93 13.56 -5.74 -13.60
N GLU A 94 14.53 -6.01 -14.44
CA GLU A 94 14.63 -7.27 -15.20
C GLU A 94 14.90 -8.45 -14.27
N GLU A 95 15.87 -8.31 -13.36
CA GLU A 95 16.20 -9.32 -12.37
C GLU A 95 15.03 -9.59 -11.42
N ALA A 96 14.39 -8.54 -10.91
CA ALA A 96 13.22 -8.69 -10.07
C ALA A 96 12.02 -9.31 -10.80
N ALA A 97 11.83 -9.02 -12.09
CA ALA A 97 10.80 -9.65 -12.89
C ALA A 97 11.09 -11.14 -13.11
N GLN A 98 12.36 -11.51 -13.35
CA GLN A 98 12.79 -12.92 -13.44
C GLN A 98 12.56 -13.65 -12.12
N GLU A 99 12.91 -13.01 -11.00
CA GLU A 99 12.70 -13.60 -9.68
C GLU A 99 11.21 -13.75 -9.35
N LEU A 100 10.39 -12.77 -9.74
CA LEU A 100 8.94 -12.79 -9.58
C LEU A 100 8.32 -13.99 -10.33
N MET A 101 8.78 -14.28 -11.54
CA MET A 101 8.30 -15.42 -12.34
C MET A 101 8.66 -16.79 -11.76
N LYS A 102 9.67 -16.87 -10.91
CA LYS A 102 10.07 -18.12 -10.25
C LYS A 102 9.25 -18.43 -9.00
N ARG A 103 8.52 -17.43 -8.46
CA ARG A 103 7.79 -17.54 -7.21
C ARG A 103 6.29 -17.57 -7.44
N THR A 104 5.62 -18.59 -6.94
CA THR A 104 4.16 -18.68 -6.96
C THR A 104 3.54 -17.58 -6.09
N GLU A 105 4.17 -17.25 -4.96
CA GLU A 105 3.82 -16.15 -4.09
C GLU A 105 4.96 -15.16 -3.97
N ALA A 106 4.68 -13.88 -4.19
CA ALA A 106 5.68 -12.85 -4.02
C ALA A 106 5.10 -11.51 -3.54
N LEU A 107 5.89 -10.81 -2.72
CA LEU A 107 5.67 -9.43 -2.33
C LEU A 107 6.78 -8.56 -2.93
N LEU A 108 6.44 -7.73 -3.92
CA LEU A 108 7.31 -6.67 -4.39
C LEU A 108 7.25 -5.51 -3.39
N PHE A 109 8.15 -5.53 -2.44
CA PHE A 109 8.30 -4.47 -1.46
C PHE A 109 9.29 -3.43 -1.99
N PHE A 110 8.83 -2.68 -2.96
CA PHE A 110 9.60 -1.66 -3.66
C PHE A 110 9.25 -0.28 -3.13
N ASP A 111 10.24 0.54 -2.89
CA ASP A 111 10.01 1.94 -2.57
C ASP A 111 9.17 2.63 -3.67
N THR A 112 8.46 3.69 -3.30
CA THR A 112 7.64 4.43 -4.26
C THR A 112 8.52 5.01 -5.38
N GLY A 113 8.03 4.92 -6.62
CA GLY A 113 8.74 5.45 -7.78
C GLY A 113 9.87 4.56 -8.34
N THR A 114 10.11 3.35 -7.80
CA THR A 114 11.10 2.40 -8.30
C THR A 114 10.57 1.45 -9.38
N GLY A 115 9.31 1.59 -9.79
CA GLY A 115 8.77 0.92 -10.97
C GLY A 115 8.08 -0.42 -10.73
N LYS A 116 7.42 -0.63 -9.59
CA LYS A 116 6.59 -1.82 -9.30
C LYS A 116 5.72 -2.26 -10.49
N THR A 117 4.92 -1.34 -11.01
CA THR A 117 4.01 -1.59 -12.16
C THR A 117 4.77 -2.08 -13.38
N ARG A 118 5.91 -1.44 -13.69
CA ARG A 118 6.71 -1.78 -14.86
C ARG A 118 7.38 -3.14 -14.74
N THR A 119 7.93 -3.46 -13.56
CA THR A 119 8.50 -4.78 -13.24
C THR A 119 7.44 -5.87 -13.35
N SER A 120 6.24 -5.64 -12.81
CA SER A 120 5.14 -6.61 -12.89
C SER A 120 4.62 -6.79 -14.31
N LEU A 121 4.52 -5.71 -15.11
CA LEU A 121 4.16 -5.80 -16.52
C LEU A 121 5.20 -6.59 -17.33
N LEU A 122 6.49 -6.41 -17.03
CA LEU A 122 7.55 -7.21 -17.66
C LEU A 122 7.37 -8.69 -17.34
N ALA A 123 7.19 -9.06 -16.08
CA ALA A 123 6.96 -10.45 -15.70
C ALA A 123 5.71 -11.02 -16.38
N LEU A 124 4.59 -10.27 -16.38
CA LEU A 124 3.36 -10.67 -17.08
C LEU A 124 3.58 -10.84 -18.59
N SER A 125 4.39 -10.01 -19.23
CA SER A 125 4.66 -10.11 -20.67
C SER A 125 5.42 -11.37 -21.03
N HIS A 126 6.28 -11.86 -20.16
CA HIS A 126 7.03 -13.10 -20.35
C HIS A 126 6.21 -14.36 -20.09
N LEU A 127 5.27 -14.31 -19.14
CA LEU A 127 4.38 -15.44 -18.84
C LEU A 127 3.29 -15.66 -19.90
N SER A 128 3.09 -14.72 -20.80
CA SER A 128 1.81 -14.48 -21.49
C SER A 128 1.43 -15.43 -22.62
N ARG A 129 2.20 -16.44 -22.99
CA ARG A 129 1.90 -17.15 -24.25
C ARG A 129 0.97 -18.35 -24.11
N ASP A 130 0.92 -19.00 -22.95
CA ASP A 130 0.19 -20.27 -22.77
C ASP A 130 -0.95 -20.21 -21.74
N TRP A 131 -1.15 -19.10 -21.03
CA TRP A 131 -2.16 -18.96 -20.01
C TRP A 131 -3.46 -18.30 -20.52
N ASP A 132 -4.57 -18.55 -19.83
CA ASP A 132 -5.90 -18.07 -20.24
C ASP A 132 -6.10 -16.59 -19.91
N ALA A 133 -5.84 -16.19 -18.65
CA ALA A 133 -5.98 -14.81 -18.22
C ALA A 133 -5.09 -14.50 -17.01
N ALA A 134 -4.89 -13.22 -16.76
CA ALA A 134 -4.37 -12.68 -15.50
C ALA A 134 -5.22 -11.51 -15.03
N ILE A 135 -5.12 -11.16 -13.76
CA ILE A 135 -5.83 -9.99 -13.22
C ILE A 135 -4.88 -9.09 -12.43
N VAL A 136 -5.15 -7.78 -12.49
CA VAL A 136 -4.55 -6.75 -11.67
C VAL A 136 -5.66 -6.08 -10.88
N VAL A 137 -5.55 -6.10 -9.56
CA VAL A 137 -6.53 -5.51 -8.65
C VAL A 137 -5.86 -4.42 -7.84
N GLY A 138 -6.48 -3.24 -7.73
CA GLY A 138 -5.95 -2.13 -6.95
C GLY A 138 -6.94 -0.99 -6.80
N GLU A 139 -6.48 0.22 -6.55
CA GLU A 139 -7.35 1.40 -6.49
C GLU A 139 -8.04 1.72 -7.82
N ALA A 140 -9.18 2.40 -7.75
CA ALA A 140 -9.95 2.79 -8.94
C ALA A 140 -9.14 3.61 -9.97
N ASN A 141 -8.23 4.45 -9.49
CA ASN A 141 -7.38 5.29 -10.34
C ASN A 141 -6.19 4.56 -10.98
N LEU A 142 -5.87 3.36 -10.53
CA LEU A 142 -4.73 2.59 -11.05
C LEU A 142 -4.94 2.08 -12.47
N SER A 143 -6.19 1.85 -12.85
CA SER A 143 -6.53 1.23 -14.14
C SER A 143 -5.95 1.96 -15.34
N SER A 144 -6.04 3.29 -15.35
CA SER A 144 -5.47 4.11 -16.43
C SER A 144 -3.94 4.06 -16.41
N GLY A 145 -3.33 4.13 -15.23
CA GLY A 145 -1.87 4.10 -15.08
C GLY A 145 -1.25 2.79 -15.56
N TRP A 146 -1.85 1.64 -15.24
CA TRP A 146 -1.39 0.34 -15.72
C TRP A 146 -1.49 0.21 -17.24
N LYS A 147 -2.62 0.64 -17.82
CA LYS A 147 -2.81 0.63 -19.28
C LYS A 147 -1.84 1.58 -19.99
N GLU A 148 -1.66 2.79 -19.48
CA GLU A 148 -0.70 3.77 -20.03
C GLU A 148 0.75 3.23 -19.96
N GLN A 149 1.15 2.62 -18.86
CA GLN A 149 2.48 2.00 -18.71
C GLN A 149 2.65 0.83 -19.69
N ALA A 150 1.62 0.00 -19.86
CA ALA A 150 1.64 -1.08 -20.84
C ALA A 150 1.81 -0.53 -22.26
N GLN A 151 1.03 0.48 -22.65
CA GLN A 151 1.12 1.12 -23.96
C GLN A 151 2.48 1.76 -24.21
N LYS A 152 3.03 2.42 -23.21
CA LYS A 152 4.30 3.15 -23.31
C LYS A 152 5.51 2.21 -23.41
N HIS A 153 5.54 1.14 -22.62
CA HIS A 153 6.73 0.31 -22.46
C HIS A 153 6.62 -1.08 -23.08
N PHE A 154 5.41 -1.56 -23.33
CA PHE A 154 5.12 -2.90 -23.85
C PHE A 154 4.06 -2.85 -24.95
N PRO A 155 4.27 -2.09 -26.06
CA PRO A 155 3.24 -1.85 -27.09
C PRO A 155 2.73 -3.15 -27.71
N GLY A 156 3.58 -4.15 -27.92
CA GLY A 156 3.20 -5.47 -28.45
C GLY A 156 2.36 -6.33 -27.49
N PHE A 157 2.17 -5.87 -26.26
CA PHE A 157 1.42 -6.56 -25.22
C PHE A 157 0.21 -5.73 -24.73
N SER A 158 0.20 -4.43 -25.01
CA SER A 158 -0.79 -3.48 -24.49
C SER A 158 -2.22 -3.77 -24.90
N ASP A 159 -2.42 -4.36 -26.07
CA ASP A 159 -3.74 -4.71 -26.60
C ASP A 159 -4.45 -5.81 -25.79
N ARG A 160 -3.68 -6.57 -25.02
CA ARG A 160 -4.20 -7.59 -24.10
C ARG A 160 -4.67 -7.02 -22.75
N VAL A 161 -4.44 -5.73 -22.49
CA VAL A 161 -4.83 -5.08 -21.22
C VAL A 161 -6.24 -4.53 -21.32
N LEU A 162 -7.17 -5.19 -20.65
CA LEU A 162 -8.59 -4.86 -20.63
C LEU A 162 -9.00 -4.25 -19.27
N VAL A 163 -9.38 -2.97 -19.29
CA VAL A 163 -9.86 -2.28 -18.09
C VAL A 163 -11.35 -2.54 -17.89
N LEU A 164 -11.71 -3.09 -16.72
CA LEU A 164 -13.10 -3.40 -16.35
C LEU A 164 -13.79 -2.28 -15.55
N ASN A 165 -13.07 -1.18 -15.23
CA ASN A 165 -13.56 -0.06 -14.42
C ASN A 165 -14.04 1.14 -15.26
N ASP A 166 -14.60 0.89 -16.41
CA ASP A 166 -15.05 1.90 -17.37
C ASP A 166 -16.46 2.46 -17.09
N GLY A 167 -16.98 2.28 -15.89
CA GLY A 167 -18.36 2.64 -15.53
C GLY A 167 -19.41 1.63 -15.97
N SER A 168 -19.02 0.52 -16.61
CA SER A 168 -19.96 -0.51 -17.05
C SER A 168 -20.62 -1.26 -15.90
N SER A 169 -21.85 -1.72 -16.13
CA SER A 169 -22.59 -2.57 -15.20
C SER A 169 -21.91 -3.94 -15.00
N ILE A 170 -22.15 -4.59 -13.86
CA ILE A 170 -21.59 -5.91 -13.56
C ILE A 170 -21.89 -6.94 -14.65
N PRO A 171 -23.14 -7.07 -15.20
CA PRO A 171 -23.40 -8.00 -16.29
C PRO A 171 -22.55 -7.71 -17.55
N LYS A 172 -22.31 -6.45 -17.87
CA LYS A 172 -21.46 -6.08 -19.01
C LYS A 172 -20.01 -6.49 -18.76
N ARG A 173 -19.48 -6.26 -17.54
CA ARG A 173 -18.12 -6.69 -17.16
C ARG A 173 -17.96 -8.21 -17.22
N ILE A 174 -18.94 -8.97 -16.73
CA ILE A 174 -18.96 -10.44 -16.84
C ILE A 174 -18.89 -10.88 -18.30
N LYS A 175 -19.71 -10.26 -19.18
CA LYS A 175 -19.68 -10.55 -20.60
C LYS A 175 -18.31 -10.23 -21.22
N MET A 176 -17.67 -9.13 -20.83
CA MET A 176 -16.31 -8.77 -21.28
C MET A 176 -15.29 -9.85 -20.86
N ILE A 177 -15.38 -10.36 -19.62
CA ILE A 177 -14.50 -11.43 -19.12
C ILE A 177 -14.69 -12.71 -19.94
N GLN A 178 -15.94 -13.10 -20.18
CA GLN A 178 -16.29 -14.33 -20.92
C GLN A 178 -15.89 -14.29 -22.39
N GLN A 179 -15.92 -13.12 -23.01
CA GLN A 179 -15.61 -12.92 -24.43
C GLN A 179 -14.14 -12.57 -24.70
N ALA A 180 -13.37 -12.30 -23.66
CA ALA A 180 -11.97 -11.93 -23.81
C ALA A 180 -11.12 -13.07 -24.38
N GLU A 181 -10.15 -12.72 -25.20
CA GLU A 181 -9.19 -13.67 -25.77
C GLU A 181 -8.26 -14.26 -24.70
N LYS A 182 -7.63 -15.38 -25.01
CA LYS A 182 -6.57 -15.95 -24.18
C LYS A 182 -5.41 -14.96 -24.03
N GLY A 183 -4.79 -14.95 -22.85
CA GLY A 183 -3.71 -14.04 -22.52
C GLY A 183 -4.17 -12.61 -22.18
N THR A 184 -5.47 -12.39 -21.94
CA THR A 184 -5.98 -11.09 -21.49
C THR A 184 -5.60 -10.82 -20.04
N ILE A 185 -5.15 -9.58 -19.77
CA ILE A 185 -4.96 -9.04 -18.44
C ILE A 185 -6.14 -8.14 -18.10
N PHE A 186 -6.95 -8.56 -17.14
CA PHE A 186 -8.04 -7.77 -16.63
C PHE A 186 -7.54 -6.81 -15.54
N ILE A 187 -7.92 -5.54 -15.62
CA ILE A 187 -7.64 -4.56 -14.58
C ILE A 187 -8.96 -4.14 -13.93
N LEU A 188 -9.05 -4.25 -12.61
CA LEU A 188 -10.23 -3.89 -11.85
C LEU A 188 -9.88 -3.24 -10.51
N ASN A 189 -10.82 -2.45 -9.98
CA ASN A 189 -10.67 -1.86 -8.66
C ASN A 189 -10.99 -2.87 -7.56
N ILE A 190 -10.39 -2.66 -6.40
CA ILE A 190 -10.53 -3.54 -5.24
C ILE A 190 -11.99 -3.65 -4.75
N GLU A 191 -12.81 -2.62 -4.93
CA GLU A 191 -14.22 -2.66 -4.58
C GLU A 191 -15.02 -3.63 -5.46
N SER A 192 -14.60 -3.85 -6.69
CA SER A 192 -15.27 -4.75 -7.64
C SER A 192 -15.27 -6.20 -7.17
N VAL A 193 -14.24 -6.64 -6.43
CA VAL A 193 -14.16 -8.03 -5.94
C VAL A 193 -15.15 -8.35 -4.80
N ARG A 194 -15.89 -7.35 -4.29
CA ARG A 194 -17.02 -7.57 -3.38
C ARG A 194 -18.19 -8.28 -4.09
N ASN A 195 -18.25 -8.20 -5.41
CA ASN A 195 -19.31 -8.81 -6.20
C ASN A 195 -18.96 -10.27 -6.50
N LYS A 196 -19.72 -11.20 -5.88
CA LYS A 196 -19.49 -12.65 -6.01
C LYS A 196 -19.60 -13.15 -7.45
N ALA A 197 -20.60 -12.68 -8.23
CA ALA A 197 -20.78 -13.11 -9.62
C ALA A 197 -19.61 -12.68 -10.52
N LEU A 198 -19.01 -11.53 -10.24
CA LEU A 198 -17.81 -11.09 -10.96
C LEU A 198 -16.61 -11.97 -10.61
N VAL A 199 -16.44 -12.32 -9.32
CA VAL A 199 -15.36 -13.22 -8.86
C VAL A 199 -15.54 -14.63 -9.43
N GLU A 200 -16.78 -15.14 -9.49
CA GLU A 200 -17.09 -16.41 -10.14
C GLU A 200 -16.71 -16.38 -11.63
N ALA A 201 -17.11 -15.35 -12.37
CA ALA A 201 -16.76 -15.20 -13.77
C ALA A 201 -15.24 -15.10 -14.03
N LEU A 202 -14.49 -14.50 -13.09
CA LEU A 202 -13.03 -14.50 -13.13
C LEU A 202 -12.45 -15.89 -12.86
N ASN A 203 -13.01 -16.63 -11.90
CA ASN A 203 -12.57 -17.98 -11.56
C ASN A 203 -12.92 -19.03 -12.62
N ASP A 204 -13.93 -18.75 -13.47
CA ASP A 204 -14.26 -19.59 -14.64
C ASP A 204 -13.16 -19.48 -15.72
N ARG A 205 -12.32 -18.45 -15.66
CA ARG A 205 -11.09 -18.34 -16.43
C ARG A 205 -9.95 -18.99 -15.65
N ASN A 206 -9.07 -19.66 -16.34
CA ASN A 206 -7.87 -20.25 -15.75
C ASN A 206 -6.86 -19.12 -15.48
N LEU A 207 -6.97 -18.47 -14.33
CA LEU A 207 -6.12 -17.32 -14.00
C LEU A 207 -4.71 -17.79 -13.67
N ALA A 208 -3.74 -17.43 -14.47
CA ALA A 208 -2.34 -17.69 -14.15
C ALA A 208 -1.87 -16.81 -12.99
N VAL A 209 -2.17 -15.52 -13.04
CA VAL A 209 -1.63 -14.55 -12.06
C VAL A 209 -2.73 -13.65 -11.52
N THR A 210 -2.73 -13.45 -10.21
CA THR A 210 -3.40 -12.34 -9.54
C THR A 210 -2.36 -11.38 -9.00
N VAL A 211 -2.34 -10.16 -9.51
CA VAL A 211 -1.54 -9.05 -8.98
C VAL A 211 -2.43 -8.19 -8.09
N LEU A 212 -2.01 -7.97 -6.85
CA LEU A 212 -2.66 -7.03 -5.92
C LEU A 212 -1.77 -5.81 -5.75
N ASP A 213 -2.13 -4.72 -6.42
CA ASP A 213 -1.42 -3.45 -6.29
C ASP A 213 -1.93 -2.68 -5.06
N GLU A 214 -1.00 -2.09 -4.30
CA GLU A 214 -1.24 -1.49 -2.98
C GLU A 214 -1.88 -2.51 -2.02
N CYS A 215 -1.15 -3.59 -1.71
CA CYS A 215 -1.67 -4.75 -0.98
C CYS A 215 -2.20 -4.45 0.43
N GLN A 216 -1.89 -3.28 1.01
CA GLN A 216 -2.46 -2.84 2.28
C GLN A 216 -3.99 -2.67 2.24
N TYR A 217 -4.63 -2.67 1.07
CA TYR A 217 -6.10 -2.66 0.98
C TYR A 217 -6.78 -3.94 1.49
N ILE A 218 -6.05 -5.03 1.67
CA ILE A 218 -6.58 -6.29 2.24
C ILE A 218 -6.13 -6.56 3.68
N ILE A 219 -5.56 -5.59 4.37
CA ILE A 219 -5.11 -5.73 5.76
C ILE A 219 -6.29 -6.03 6.70
N GLY A 220 -7.46 -5.44 6.44
CA GLY A 220 -8.66 -5.68 7.26
C GLY A 220 -9.32 -7.01 6.95
N THR A 221 -9.22 -7.97 7.85
CA THR A 221 -9.77 -9.34 7.67
C THR A 221 -11.30 -9.39 7.56
N SER A 222 -12.01 -8.40 8.08
CA SER A 222 -13.48 -8.32 8.06
C SER A 222 -14.07 -7.62 6.83
N ALA A 223 -13.23 -7.04 5.98
CA ALA A 223 -13.71 -6.29 4.82
C ALA A 223 -14.17 -7.24 3.69
N GLN A 224 -15.30 -6.92 3.05
CA GLN A 224 -15.83 -7.71 1.93
C GLN A 224 -14.84 -7.83 0.77
N GLN A 225 -14.04 -6.80 0.53
CA GLN A 225 -12.99 -6.83 -0.48
C GLN A 225 -11.89 -7.84 -0.16
N THR A 226 -11.50 -7.96 1.12
CA THR A 226 -10.51 -8.96 1.56
C THR A 226 -11.05 -10.37 1.28
N ALA A 227 -12.30 -10.65 1.67
CA ALA A 227 -12.93 -11.92 1.37
C ALA A 227 -13.02 -12.20 -0.15
N GLY A 228 -13.35 -11.18 -0.95
CA GLY A 228 -13.37 -11.29 -2.40
C GLY A 228 -11.99 -11.61 -3.00
N MET A 229 -10.93 -10.96 -2.51
CA MET A 229 -9.56 -11.25 -2.95
C MET A 229 -9.11 -12.67 -2.59
N HIS A 230 -9.47 -13.17 -1.42
CA HIS A 230 -9.20 -14.57 -1.05
C HIS A 230 -9.97 -15.59 -1.90
N ALA A 231 -11.16 -15.22 -2.38
CA ALA A 231 -12.00 -16.09 -3.20
C ALA A 231 -11.49 -16.22 -4.65
N ILE A 232 -10.63 -15.33 -5.11
CA ILE A 232 -10.00 -15.43 -6.43
C ILE A 232 -8.96 -16.56 -6.44
N LYS A 233 -9.07 -17.42 -7.43
CA LYS A 233 -8.17 -18.55 -7.63
C LYS A 233 -7.20 -18.24 -8.76
N SER A 234 -5.90 -18.38 -8.51
CA SER A 234 -4.84 -18.23 -9.52
C SER A 234 -3.61 -19.04 -9.12
N ASP A 235 -2.78 -19.39 -10.11
CA ASP A 235 -1.55 -20.13 -9.84
C ASP A 235 -0.54 -19.27 -9.10
N PHE A 236 -0.36 -18.02 -9.53
CA PHE A 236 0.56 -17.06 -8.93
C PHE A 236 -0.20 -15.94 -8.22
N ARG A 237 0.33 -15.49 -7.09
CA ARG A 237 -0.16 -14.33 -6.33
C ARG A 237 0.97 -13.36 -6.06
N TRP A 238 0.90 -12.18 -6.66
CA TRP A 238 1.91 -11.13 -6.51
C TRP A 238 1.30 -9.91 -5.83
N ALA A 239 1.81 -9.57 -4.66
CA ALA A 239 1.46 -8.37 -3.92
C ALA A 239 2.46 -7.26 -4.22
N LEU A 240 1.99 -6.03 -4.40
CA LEU A 240 2.84 -4.87 -4.62
C LEU A 240 2.57 -3.84 -3.55
N SER A 241 3.59 -3.32 -2.91
CA SER A 241 3.48 -2.15 -2.02
C SER A 241 4.84 -1.52 -1.74
N ALA A 242 4.85 -0.24 -1.43
CA ALA A 242 5.98 0.41 -0.77
C ALA A 242 5.86 0.36 0.77
N THR A 243 4.65 0.08 1.27
CA THR A 243 4.32 0.05 2.70
C THR A 243 3.27 -1.04 2.92
N PRO A 244 3.68 -2.31 2.98
CA PRO A 244 2.75 -3.44 3.03
C PRO A 244 1.92 -3.49 4.33
N ILE A 245 2.35 -2.81 5.38
CA ILE A 245 1.61 -2.62 6.64
C ILE A 245 1.53 -1.14 6.99
N LEU A 246 0.50 -0.73 7.73
CA LEU A 246 0.21 0.67 8.05
C LEU A 246 0.36 1.00 9.53
N ASN A 247 -0.11 0.13 10.43
CA ASN A 247 -0.26 0.46 11.84
C ASN A 247 0.28 -0.59 12.81
N SER A 248 0.37 -1.85 12.41
CA SER A 248 0.68 -2.95 13.33
C SER A 248 1.26 -4.16 12.62
N PRO A 249 2.27 -4.85 13.19
CA PRO A 249 2.75 -6.13 12.67
C PRO A 249 1.66 -7.19 12.52
N LEU A 250 0.57 -7.09 13.27
CA LEU A 250 -0.55 -8.04 13.18
C LEU A 250 -1.33 -7.93 11.85
N GLU A 251 -1.14 -6.84 11.12
CA GLU A 251 -1.69 -6.65 9.78
C GLU A 251 -1.10 -7.62 8.75
N TRP A 252 0.11 -8.13 9.01
CA TRP A 252 0.73 -9.15 8.18
C TRP A 252 -0.10 -10.42 8.04
N HIS A 253 -0.94 -10.76 9.02
CA HIS A 253 -1.79 -11.95 8.94
C HIS A 253 -2.58 -12.02 7.63
N SER A 254 -3.31 -10.97 7.29
CA SER A 254 -4.17 -10.98 6.10
C SER A 254 -3.37 -11.09 4.80
N LEU A 255 -2.25 -10.39 4.72
CA LEU A 255 -1.39 -10.42 3.54
C LEU A 255 -0.68 -11.77 3.37
N LEU A 256 -0.09 -12.30 4.45
CA LEU A 256 0.55 -13.62 4.43
C LEU A 256 -0.44 -14.74 4.13
N ALA A 257 -1.67 -14.64 4.64
CA ALA A 257 -2.73 -15.58 4.31
C ALA A 257 -3.14 -15.47 2.82
N TRP A 258 -3.25 -14.26 2.28
CA TRP A 258 -3.52 -14.08 0.87
C TRP A 258 -2.38 -14.62 -0.02
N LEU A 259 -1.14 -14.43 0.39
CA LEU A 259 0.05 -14.99 -0.25
C LEU A 259 0.25 -16.50 0.06
N ARG A 260 -0.71 -17.17 0.66
CA ARG A 260 -0.66 -18.61 0.98
C ARG A 260 0.52 -19.04 1.84
N VAL A 261 1.17 -18.07 2.52
CA VAL A 261 2.25 -18.35 3.47
C VAL A 261 1.72 -18.93 4.76
N ILE A 262 0.53 -18.49 5.16
CA ILE A 262 -0.20 -18.98 6.33
C ILE A 262 -1.66 -19.27 5.93
N PRO A 263 -2.36 -20.14 6.64
CA PRO A 263 -3.78 -20.39 6.38
C PRO A 263 -4.65 -19.18 6.72
N LEU A 264 -5.77 -19.08 6.01
CA LEU A 264 -6.75 -18.01 6.22
C LEU A 264 -7.64 -18.27 7.43
N ASP A 265 -8.13 -19.53 7.56
CA ASP A 265 -9.26 -19.83 8.44
C ASP A 265 -8.88 -20.04 9.90
N GLY A 266 -9.65 -19.40 10.80
CA GLY A 266 -9.63 -19.63 12.25
C GLY A 266 -8.39 -19.15 13.00
N MET A 267 -7.46 -18.48 12.34
CA MET A 267 -6.09 -18.30 12.83
C MET A 267 -5.76 -16.89 13.33
N LEU A 268 -6.58 -15.90 13.02
CA LEU A 268 -6.29 -14.51 13.37
C LEU A 268 -6.05 -14.32 14.89
N THR A 269 -6.89 -14.93 15.74
CA THR A 269 -6.75 -14.81 17.19
C THR A 269 -5.43 -15.42 17.66
N ARG A 270 -5.10 -16.62 17.17
CA ARG A 270 -3.86 -17.31 17.53
C ARG A 270 -2.63 -16.60 16.99
N PHE A 271 -2.68 -16.09 15.77
CA PHE A 271 -1.63 -15.25 15.21
C PHE A 271 -1.39 -14.03 16.11
N LYS A 272 -2.46 -13.36 16.52
CA LYS A 272 -2.37 -12.22 17.43
C LYS A 272 -1.77 -12.61 18.79
N GLU A 273 -2.23 -13.70 19.38
CA GLU A 273 -1.72 -14.22 20.65
C GLU A 273 -0.27 -14.68 20.58
N TYR A 274 0.17 -15.17 19.42
CA TYR A 274 1.55 -15.61 19.22
C TYR A 274 2.50 -14.42 19.02
N TYR A 275 2.08 -13.41 18.25
CA TYR A 275 2.96 -12.27 17.92
C TYR A 275 2.78 -11.03 18.80
N ALA A 276 1.79 -11.00 19.68
CA ALA A 276 1.55 -9.86 20.56
C ALA A 276 1.04 -10.25 21.94
N PHE A 277 1.24 -9.33 22.90
CA PHE A 277 0.60 -9.39 24.20
C PHE A 277 -0.72 -8.65 24.17
N ALA A 278 -1.79 -9.31 24.62
CA ALA A 278 -3.10 -8.72 24.71
C ALA A 278 -3.36 -8.16 26.11
N MET A 279 -3.81 -6.93 26.18
CA MET A 279 -4.29 -6.28 27.41
C MET A 279 -5.72 -5.77 27.20
N ARG A 280 -6.51 -5.69 28.28
CA ARG A 280 -7.80 -5.03 28.22
C ARG A 280 -7.66 -3.56 28.57
N ASP A 281 -8.25 -2.70 27.73
CA ASP A 281 -8.34 -1.27 28.03
C ASP A 281 -9.38 -1.01 29.15
N GLN A 282 -9.49 0.23 29.56
CA GLN A 282 -10.45 0.67 30.60
C GLN A 282 -11.92 0.43 30.22
N PHE A 283 -12.21 0.14 28.96
CA PHE A 283 -13.55 -0.20 28.44
C PHE A 283 -13.74 -1.70 28.23
N GLY A 284 -12.76 -2.53 28.66
CA GLY A 284 -12.79 -3.99 28.50
C GLY A 284 -12.48 -4.52 27.11
N ARG A 285 -12.04 -3.67 26.16
CA ARG A 285 -11.66 -4.06 24.80
C ARG A 285 -10.23 -4.57 24.77
N TRP A 286 -9.98 -5.61 23.98
CA TRP A 286 -8.63 -6.12 23.78
C TRP A 286 -7.78 -5.14 22.98
N GLN A 287 -6.63 -4.78 23.54
CA GLN A 287 -5.57 -4.04 22.87
C GLN A 287 -4.29 -4.89 22.85
N TYR A 288 -3.59 -4.82 21.73
CA TYR A 288 -2.31 -5.49 21.53
C TYR A 288 -1.20 -4.42 21.59
N THR A 289 -0.45 -4.41 22.67
CA THR A 289 0.43 -3.26 23.02
C THR A 289 1.91 -3.53 22.86
N SER A 290 2.32 -4.78 22.88
CA SER A 290 3.73 -5.18 22.70
C SER A 290 3.83 -6.43 21.85
N PHE A 291 4.88 -6.47 21.02
CA PHE A 291 5.08 -7.52 20.03
C PHE A 291 6.22 -8.45 20.47
N ARG A 292 6.08 -9.71 20.13
CA ARG A 292 7.03 -10.78 20.41
C ARG A 292 7.19 -11.69 19.20
N ASN A 293 8.17 -12.59 19.23
CA ASN A 293 8.46 -13.54 18.15
C ASN A 293 8.63 -12.84 16.77
N GLN A 294 9.25 -11.67 16.79
CA GLN A 294 9.37 -10.84 15.59
C GLN A 294 10.29 -11.48 14.55
N GLU A 295 11.32 -12.22 14.98
CA GLU A 295 12.20 -12.98 14.08
C GLU A 295 11.42 -13.99 13.25
N ASP A 296 10.49 -14.73 13.88
CA ASP A 296 9.67 -15.71 13.16
C ASP A 296 8.76 -15.04 12.12
N LEU A 297 8.23 -13.84 12.44
CA LEU A 297 7.43 -13.08 11.49
C LEU A 297 8.28 -12.58 10.33
N GLU A 298 9.52 -12.16 10.60
CA GLU A 298 10.46 -11.77 9.56
C GLU A 298 10.81 -12.92 8.64
N ASP A 299 11.10 -14.09 9.21
CA ASP A 299 11.38 -15.28 8.41
C ASP A 299 10.22 -15.60 7.45
N LEU A 300 8.98 -15.52 7.92
CA LEU A 300 7.79 -15.70 7.05
C LEU A 300 7.68 -14.65 5.95
N LYS A 301 7.94 -13.40 6.26
CA LYS A 301 7.92 -12.28 5.28
C LYS A 301 9.00 -12.46 4.23
N ASN A 302 10.20 -12.83 4.67
CA ASN A 302 11.36 -12.98 3.81
C ASN A 302 11.20 -14.08 2.76
N LEU A 303 10.36 -15.09 3.02
CA LEU A 303 10.03 -16.12 2.04
C LEU A 303 9.48 -15.56 0.73
N VAL A 304 8.67 -14.53 0.81
CA VAL A 304 7.93 -13.99 -0.32
C VAL A 304 8.42 -12.62 -0.78
N THR A 305 9.31 -11.98 -0.01
CA THR A 305 9.70 -10.59 -0.27
C THR A 305 10.79 -10.49 -1.33
N ILE A 306 10.55 -9.62 -2.30
CA ILE A 306 11.52 -9.06 -3.24
C ILE A 306 11.64 -7.58 -2.91
N ARG A 307 12.81 -7.12 -2.46
CA ARG A 307 13.04 -5.75 -1.97
C ARG A 307 13.83 -4.92 -2.96
N VAL A 308 13.37 -3.68 -3.20
CA VAL A 308 14.13 -2.65 -3.91
C VAL A 308 14.03 -1.33 -3.16
N GLU A 309 15.17 -0.73 -2.85
CA GLU A 309 15.28 0.52 -2.12
C GLU A 309 15.78 1.66 -3.01
N LYS A 310 15.35 2.89 -2.71
CA LYS A 310 15.76 4.08 -3.46
C LYS A 310 17.22 4.51 -3.24
N THR A 311 17.89 3.98 -2.25
CA THR A 311 19.21 4.45 -1.80
C THR A 311 20.25 4.49 -2.91
N GLY A 312 20.15 3.64 -3.93
CA GLY A 312 21.05 3.59 -5.08
C GLY A 312 20.71 4.54 -6.24
N LEU A 313 19.55 5.22 -6.24
CA LEU A 313 19.10 6.02 -7.38
C LEU A 313 19.86 7.34 -7.58
N GLY A 314 20.66 7.78 -6.61
CA GLY A 314 21.35 9.07 -6.67
C GLY A 314 20.40 10.27 -6.83
N LEU A 315 19.19 10.18 -6.28
CA LEU A 315 18.23 11.27 -6.30
C LEU A 315 18.75 12.48 -5.52
N PRO A 316 18.43 13.70 -5.96
CA PRO A 316 18.71 14.89 -5.17
C PRO A 316 18.08 14.80 -3.78
N PRO A 317 18.64 15.44 -2.75
CA PRO A 317 18.14 15.37 -1.40
C PRO A 317 16.71 15.89 -1.28
N ARG A 318 15.95 15.31 -0.35
CA ARG A 318 14.60 15.73 0.05
C ARG A 318 14.67 16.40 1.41
N TYR A 319 14.20 17.63 1.49
CA TYR A 319 14.10 18.41 2.72
C TYR A 319 12.65 18.57 3.13
N ILE A 320 12.33 18.26 4.37
CA ILE A 320 11.01 18.45 4.96
C ILE A 320 11.10 19.56 5.98
N GLN A 321 10.28 20.59 5.81
CA GLN A 321 10.22 21.73 6.71
C GLN A 321 8.81 21.90 7.25
N GLN A 322 8.68 21.90 8.57
CA GLN A 322 7.43 22.22 9.23
C GLN A 322 7.36 23.75 9.47
N VAL A 323 6.23 24.32 9.11
CA VAL A 323 5.94 25.75 9.34
C VAL A 323 4.70 25.82 10.22
N GLU A 324 4.88 26.35 11.42
CA GLU A 324 3.80 26.50 12.39
C GLU A 324 3.24 27.91 12.37
N PHE A 325 1.91 27.99 12.36
CA PHE A 325 1.17 29.23 12.44
C PHE A 325 0.42 29.31 13.77
N GLU A 326 0.47 30.45 14.43
CA GLU A 326 -0.38 30.71 15.57
C GLU A 326 -1.84 30.81 15.13
N GLU A 327 -2.77 30.42 15.98
CA GLU A 327 -4.20 30.63 15.72
C GLU A 327 -4.48 32.14 15.63
N ASN A 328 -4.96 32.59 14.48
CA ASN A 328 -5.49 33.95 14.37
C ASN A 328 -6.87 34.06 15.06
N GLU A 329 -7.34 35.28 15.32
CA GLU A 329 -8.58 35.52 16.09
C GLU A 329 -9.81 34.93 15.38
N GLU A 330 -9.86 34.93 14.06
CA GLU A 330 -10.93 34.35 13.26
C GLU A 330 -11.02 32.83 13.46
N LEU A 331 -9.88 32.14 13.31
CA LEU A 331 -9.79 30.70 13.54
C LEU A 331 -10.12 30.34 14.99
N LYS A 332 -9.60 31.10 15.98
CA LYS A 332 -9.91 30.88 17.41
C LYS A 332 -11.41 30.95 17.67
N LYS A 333 -12.08 31.96 17.12
CA LYS A 333 -13.52 32.13 17.26
C LYS A 333 -14.26 30.93 16.68
N LEU A 334 -13.95 30.56 15.46
CA LEU A 334 -14.57 29.45 14.77
C LEU A 334 -14.34 28.11 15.49
N LEU A 335 -13.12 27.82 15.91
CA LEU A 335 -12.80 26.60 16.68
C LEU A 335 -13.51 26.57 18.03
N LYS A 336 -13.71 27.71 18.69
CA LYS A 336 -14.48 27.82 19.94
C LYS A 336 -15.96 27.51 19.71
N GLU A 337 -16.54 27.98 18.63
CA GLU A 337 -17.91 27.67 18.21
C GLU A 337 -18.06 26.18 17.92
N ILE A 338 -17.19 25.59 17.10
CA ILE A 338 -17.19 24.15 16.78
C ILE A 338 -17.06 23.31 18.08
N LYS A 339 -16.14 23.67 18.98
CA LYS A 339 -15.96 22.98 20.26
C LYS A 339 -17.21 23.06 21.16
N ARG A 340 -17.97 24.14 21.07
CA ARG A 340 -19.24 24.28 21.79
C ARG A 340 -20.30 23.35 21.21
N GLU A 341 -20.42 23.29 19.90
CA GLU A 341 -21.39 22.42 19.21
C GLU A 341 -21.07 20.93 19.44
N LYS A 342 -19.81 20.53 19.48
CA LYS A 342 -19.40 19.14 19.81
C LYS A 342 -19.83 18.64 21.19
N ARG A 343 -20.26 19.54 22.08
CA ARG A 343 -20.73 19.20 23.44
C ARG A 343 -22.24 19.09 23.56
N ARG A 344 -22.97 19.32 22.47
CA ARG A 344 -24.42 19.21 22.42
C ARG A 344 -24.83 17.77 22.12
N ASP A 345 -25.99 17.38 22.63
CA ASP A 345 -26.57 16.06 22.37
C ASP A 345 -27.04 15.93 20.91
N GLU A 346 -27.52 17.03 20.35
CA GLU A 346 -27.90 17.16 18.94
C GLU A 346 -27.05 18.24 18.28
N VAL A 347 -26.56 17.96 17.09
CA VAL A 347 -25.75 18.88 16.28
C VAL A 347 -26.60 19.39 15.13
N GLU A 348 -26.85 20.69 15.13
CA GLU A 348 -27.44 21.43 14.00
C GLU A 348 -26.79 22.81 14.02
N ALA A 349 -25.79 23.00 13.17
CA ALA A 349 -25.01 24.24 13.16
C ALA A 349 -24.54 24.60 11.75
N THR A 350 -24.35 25.89 11.54
CA THR A 350 -23.89 26.46 10.26
C THR A 350 -22.65 27.31 10.51
N PHE A 351 -21.65 27.13 9.68
CA PHE A 351 -20.38 27.85 9.76
C PHE A 351 -20.05 28.51 8.42
N GLU A 352 -19.43 29.67 8.48
CA GLU A 352 -18.96 30.39 7.29
C GLU A 352 -17.43 30.39 7.26
N ILE A 353 -16.82 29.95 6.15
CA ILE A 353 -15.38 29.94 5.92
C ILE A 353 -15.12 30.56 4.54
N HIS A 354 -14.42 31.68 4.50
CA HIS A 354 -14.13 32.44 3.28
C HIS A 354 -15.36 32.67 2.38
N GLY A 355 -16.51 33.03 2.98
CA GLY A 355 -17.76 33.32 2.28
C GLY A 355 -18.52 32.09 1.79
N GLN A 356 -18.09 30.88 2.13
CA GLN A 356 -18.83 29.65 1.88
C GLN A 356 -19.44 29.11 3.17
N THR A 357 -20.70 28.71 3.08
CA THR A 357 -21.48 28.14 4.18
C THR A 357 -21.28 26.63 4.25
N PHE A 358 -21.10 26.12 5.46
CA PHE A 358 -20.98 24.69 5.79
C PHE A 358 -21.98 24.32 6.86
N GLU A 359 -22.79 23.31 6.61
CA GLU A 359 -23.80 22.79 7.53
C GLU A 359 -23.25 21.55 8.24
N ALA A 360 -23.58 21.38 9.52
CA ALA A 360 -23.21 20.24 10.33
C ALA A 360 -24.45 19.67 11.01
N ASP A 361 -24.78 18.42 10.69
CA ASP A 361 -25.90 17.68 11.25
C ASP A 361 -25.45 16.58 12.23
N ASN A 362 -24.15 16.38 12.34
CA ASN A 362 -23.56 15.39 13.24
C ASN A 362 -22.10 15.74 13.60
N LEU A 363 -21.53 14.97 14.53
CA LEU A 363 -20.14 15.15 14.99
C LEU A 363 -19.10 14.99 13.87
N SER A 364 -19.34 14.12 12.89
CA SER A 364 -18.40 13.92 11.78
C SER A 364 -18.31 15.17 10.90
N ASP A 365 -19.42 15.86 10.68
CA ASP A 365 -19.45 17.12 9.95
C ASP A 365 -18.68 18.21 10.68
N LEU A 366 -18.81 18.29 12.00
CA LEU A 366 -18.04 19.25 12.80
C LEU A 366 -16.53 18.99 12.72
N PHE A 367 -16.09 17.73 12.75
CA PHE A 367 -14.67 17.39 12.53
C PHE A 367 -14.20 17.72 11.13
N TYR A 368 -15.05 17.49 10.13
CA TYR A 368 -14.75 17.83 8.74
C TYR A 368 -14.60 19.33 8.54
N ILE A 369 -15.52 20.13 9.10
CA ILE A 369 -15.50 21.60 9.03
C ILE A 369 -14.28 22.16 9.76
N GLU A 370 -13.93 21.63 10.94
CA GLU A 370 -12.73 22.03 11.67
C GLU A 370 -11.46 21.81 10.84
N ARG A 371 -11.34 20.66 10.18
CA ARG A 371 -10.19 20.36 9.32
C ARG A 371 -10.14 21.26 8.09
N ILE A 372 -11.26 21.57 7.46
CA ILE A 372 -11.33 22.52 6.34
C ILE A 372 -10.90 23.92 6.81
N ALA A 373 -11.40 24.39 7.94
CA ALA A 373 -11.06 25.70 8.49
C ALA A 373 -9.55 25.82 8.75
N THR A 374 -8.95 24.79 9.35
CA THR A 374 -7.51 24.77 9.62
C THR A 374 -6.65 24.64 8.37
N ALA A 375 -7.12 23.93 7.34
CA ALA A 375 -6.44 23.80 6.06
C ALA A 375 -6.48 25.10 5.23
N SER A 376 -7.56 25.91 5.39
CA SER A 376 -7.79 27.13 4.62
C SER A 376 -7.49 28.42 5.39
N VAL A 377 -6.83 28.31 6.54
CA VAL A 377 -6.50 29.50 7.37
C VAL A 377 -5.69 30.52 6.56
N THR A 378 -6.02 31.80 6.73
CA THR A 378 -5.46 32.90 5.94
C THR A 378 -3.93 32.91 5.91
N ASP A 379 -3.26 32.55 7.00
CA ASP A 379 -1.80 32.52 7.06
C ASP A 379 -1.18 31.43 6.19
N LYS A 380 -1.80 30.24 6.14
CA LYS A 380 -1.38 29.15 5.22
C LYS A 380 -1.61 29.54 3.77
N ILE A 381 -2.75 30.13 3.47
CA ILE A 381 -3.07 30.63 2.12
C ILE A 381 -2.04 31.70 1.71
N ASN A 382 -1.76 32.67 2.58
CA ASN A 382 -0.76 33.69 2.32
C ASN A 382 0.67 33.12 2.16
N PHE A 383 1.00 32.04 2.89
CA PHE A 383 2.28 31.36 2.70
C PHE A 383 2.41 30.84 1.27
N VAL A 384 1.37 30.20 0.74
CA VAL A 384 1.35 29.71 -0.66
C VAL A 384 1.43 30.89 -1.64
N LEU A 385 0.65 31.94 -1.44
CA LEU A 385 0.60 33.11 -2.34
C LEU A 385 1.92 33.89 -2.39
N ARG A 386 2.76 33.81 -1.35
CA ARG A 386 4.09 34.44 -1.33
C ARG A 386 5.14 33.68 -2.12
N GLN A 387 4.90 32.40 -2.46
CA GLN A 387 5.81 31.62 -3.30
C GLN A 387 5.59 31.98 -4.77
N LYS A 388 6.26 33.02 -5.28
CA LYS A 388 5.96 33.60 -6.59
C LYS A 388 6.85 33.10 -7.73
N GLU A 389 8.03 32.56 -7.44
CA GLU A 389 9.04 32.30 -8.47
C GLU A 389 9.09 30.84 -8.94
N GLU A 390 8.90 29.88 -8.04
CA GLU A 390 9.10 28.45 -8.33
C GLU A 390 7.78 27.75 -8.67
N PRO A 391 7.80 26.84 -9.66
CA PRO A 391 6.70 25.93 -9.86
C PRO A 391 6.51 25.05 -8.63
N MET A 392 5.24 24.89 -8.19
CA MET A 392 4.95 24.16 -6.98
C MET A 392 3.68 23.30 -7.09
N VAL A 393 3.64 22.27 -6.23
CA VAL A 393 2.48 21.42 -6.02
C VAL A 393 1.90 21.72 -4.64
N VAL A 394 0.61 22.00 -4.55
CA VAL A 394 -0.10 22.21 -3.28
C VAL A 394 -1.08 21.06 -3.07
N VAL A 395 -1.01 20.48 -1.89
CA VAL A 395 -1.77 19.27 -1.53
C VAL A 395 -2.69 19.55 -0.36
N SER A 396 -3.94 19.12 -0.48
CA SER A 396 -4.90 19.08 0.62
C SER A 396 -5.74 17.81 0.57
N SER A 397 -6.27 17.40 1.71
CA SER A 397 -7.30 16.36 1.81
C SER A 397 -8.63 16.82 1.23
N PHE A 398 -8.86 18.12 1.28
CA PHE A 398 -10.13 18.77 1.01
C PHE A 398 -10.09 19.57 -0.28
N LYS A 399 -11.20 19.57 -1.00
CA LYS A 399 -11.34 20.33 -2.26
C LYS A 399 -11.46 21.84 -2.01
N PHE A 400 -12.15 22.22 -0.93
CA PHE A 400 -12.44 23.62 -0.64
C PHE A 400 -11.17 24.50 -0.52
N PRO A 401 -10.14 24.18 0.27
CA PRO A 401 -8.92 24.99 0.34
C PRO A 401 -8.23 25.17 -1.02
N LEU A 402 -8.29 24.13 -1.87
CA LEU A 402 -7.69 24.15 -3.21
C LEU A 402 -8.50 25.05 -4.18
N ASN A 403 -9.83 24.93 -4.15
CA ASN A 403 -10.73 25.78 -4.94
C ASN A 403 -10.59 27.25 -4.53
N TYR A 404 -10.50 27.52 -3.24
CA TYR A 404 -10.28 28.87 -2.72
C TYR A 404 -8.92 29.43 -3.18
N LEU A 405 -7.84 28.66 -3.07
CA LEU A 405 -6.54 29.05 -3.61
C LEU A 405 -6.58 29.27 -5.12
N HIS A 406 -7.30 28.43 -5.86
CA HIS A 406 -7.45 28.59 -7.30
C HIS A 406 -8.15 29.91 -7.65
N SER A 407 -9.16 30.29 -6.89
CA SER A 407 -9.85 31.57 -7.10
C SER A 407 -8.94 32.79 -6.87
N LEU A 408 -7.96 32.68 -5.97
CA LEU A 408 -7.00 33.74 -5.69
C LEU A 408 -5.82 33.77 -6.68
N LEU A 409 -5.36 32.60 -7.15
CA LEU A 409 -4.24 32.45 -8.08
C LEU A 409 -4.67 32.64 -9.55
N GLY A 410 -5.94 32.44 -9.86
CA GLY A 410 -6.49 32.56 -11.21
C GLY A 410 -5.73 31.71 -12.23
N GLU A 411 -5.34 32.35 -13.32
CA GLU A 411 -4.69 31.69 -14.46
C GLU A 411 -3.31 31.07 -14.16
N GLU A 412 -2.70 31.37 -13.01
CA GLU A 412 -1.42 30.78 -12.63
C GLU A 412 -1.55 29.32 -12.16
N SER A 413 -2.75 28.87 -11.81
CA SER A 413 -2.97 27.57 -11.20
C SER A 413 -3.87 26.66 -12.02
N VAL A 414 -3.79 25.37 -11.72
CA VAL A 414 -4.71 24.33 -12.20
C VAL A 414 -5.19 23.48 -11.04
N LEU A 415 -6.44 22.98 -11.16
CA LEU A 415 -7.06 22.07 -10.22
C LEU A 415 -6.96 20.61 -10.70
N TYR A 416 -6.69 19.69 -9.75
CA TYR A 416 -6.62 18.26 -10.01
C TYR A 416 -7.27 17.48 -8.86
N HIS A 417 -8.58 17.23 -8.98
CA HIS A 417 -9.34 16.45 -8.00
C HIS A 417 -10.51 15.70 -8.65
N GLY A 418 -11.21 14.88 -7.89
CA GLY A 418 -12.19 13.93 -8.41
C GLY A 418 -13.41 14.54 -9.12
N ASP A 419 -13.75 15.81 -8.86
CA ASP A 419 -14.88 16.49 -9.52
C ASP A 419 -14.50 17.05 -10.89
N ILE A 420 -13.20 17.12 -11.19
CA ILE A 420 -12.71 17.56 -12.50
C ILE A 420 -12.78 16.38 -13.48
N SER A 421 -13.28 16.62 -14.69
CA SER A 421 -13.37 15.60 -15.73
C SER A 421 -12.00 14.98 -16.02
N LYS A 422 -11.96 13.76 -16.58
CA LYS A 422 -10.68 13.12 -16.91
C LYS A 422 -9.92 13.96 -17.94
N GLU A 423 -10.63 14.47 -18.95
CA GLU A 423 -10.07 15.30 -20.02
C GLU A 423 -9.43 16.58 -19.46
N ASP A 424 -10.13 17.26 -18.55
CA ASP A 424 -9.64 18.49 -17.92
C ASP A 424 -8.47 18.21 -16.97
N ARG A 425 -8.46 17.07 -16.26
CA ARG A 425 -7.32 16.64 -15.44
C ARG A 425 -6.08 16.37 -16.30
N ASP A 426 -6.24 15.69 -17.43
CA ASP A 426 -5.13 15.41 -18.36
C ASP A 426 -4.60 16.71 -18.95
N LYS A 427 -5.49 17.66 -19.30
CA LYS A 427 -5.12 19.00 -19.74
C LYS A 427 -4.39 19.79 -18.64
N ALA A 428 -4.91 19.79 -17.41
CA ALA A 428 -4.30 20.48 -16.26
C ALA A 428 -2.88 19.97 -16.00
N LYS A 429 -2.69 18.65 -16.03
CA LYS A 429 -1.37 18.01 -15.91
C LYS A 429 -0.44 18.47 -17.02
N LYS A 430 -0.90 18.44 -18.27
CA LYS A 430 -0.10 18.85 -19.42
C LYS A 430 0.28 20.33 -19.36
N ASP A 431 -0.69 21.21 -19.07
CA ASP A 431 -0.44 22.65 -18.98
C ASP A 431 0.55 23.01 -17.87
N PHE A 432 0.56 22.25 -16.77
CA PHE A 432 1.56 22.42 -15.72
C PHE A 432 2.96 21.93 -16.17
N ILE A 433 3.06 20.75 -16.76
CA ILE A 433 4.36 20.19 -17.22
C ILE A 433 4.94 21.06 -18.35
N ASP A 434 4.12 21.51 -19.28
CA ASP A 434 4.52 22.41 -20.38
C ASP A 434 4.90 23.82 -19.90
N GLY A 435 4.75 24.13 -18.60
CA GLY A 435 5.12 25.42 -18.03
C GLY A 435 4.13 26.57 -18.23
N LYS A 436 2.93 26.29 -18.76
CA LYS A 436 1.86 27.29 -18.92
C LYS A 436 1.23 27.70 -17.59
N LYS A 437 1.31 26.81 -16.60
CA LYS A 437 0.77 27.00 -15.26
C LYS A 437 1.88 26.78 -14.24
N ARG A 438 1.88 27.58 -13.17
CA ARG A 438 2.93 27.56 -12.14
C ARG A 438 2.55 26.75 -10.92
N VAL A 439 1.27 26.71 -10.56
CA VAL A 439 0.77 26.05 -9.35
C VAL A 439 -0.15 24.90 -9.70
N PHE A 440 0.19 23.71 -9.22
CA PHE A 440 -0.62 22.51 -9.37
C PHE A 440 -1.33 22.19 -8.06
N LEU A 441 -2.65 22.37 -8.01
CA LEU A 441 -3.48 22.18 -6.82
C LEU A 441 -4.15 20.80 -6.88
N MET A 442 -3.78 19.88 -5.99
CA MET A 442 -4.31 18.52 -6.04
C MET A 442 -4.83 18.02 -4.69
N THR A 443 -5.89 17.22 -4.73
CA THR A 443 -6.26 16.44 -3.54
C THR A 443 -5.33 15.24 -3.39
N ARG A 444 -5.07 14.83 -2.14
CA ARG A 444 -4.25 13.65 -1.83
C ARG A 444 -4.70 12.40 -2.58
N LYS A 445 -6.00 12.12 -2.58
CA LYS A 445 -6.57 10.96 -3.29
C LYS A 445 -6.31 11.00 -4.79
N SER A 446 -6.40 12.16 -5.41
CA SER A 446 -6.17 12.30 -6.85
C SER A 446 -4.69 12.30 -7.21
N GLY A 447 -3.83 12.77 -6.30
CA GLY A 447 -2.37 12.77 -6.47
C GLY A 447 -1.69 11.45 -6.10
N GLY A 448 -2.37 10.60 -5.34
CA GLY A 448 -1.81 9.35 -4.80
C GLY A 448 -1.44 8.32 -5.87
N THR A 449 -2.17 8.26 -6.99
CA THR A 449 -2.00 7.21 -8.00
C THR A 449 -1.94 7.76 -9.42
N GLY A 450 -1.07 7.17 -10.27
CA GLY A 450 -1.04 7.42 -11.72
C GLY A 450 -0.54 8.78 -12.21
N LEU A 451 -0.19 9.72 -11.33
CA LEU A 451 0.27 11.05 -11.68
C LEU A 451 1.79 11.08 -11.87
N ASP A 452 2.26 11.14 -13.11
CA ASP A 452 3.69 11.14 -13.47
C ASP A 452 4.05 12.44 -14.22
N GLY A 453 5.32 12.88 -14.13
CA GLY A 453 5.87 14.03 -14.84
C GLY A 453 5.94 15.33 -14.01
N LEU A 454 5.29 15.41 -12.85
CA LEU A 454 5.35 16.61 -12.01
C LEU A 454 6.78 16.94 -11.55
N GLN A 455 7.60 15.91 -11.32
CA GLN A 455 9.01 16.03 -10.91
C GLN A 455 9.90 16.71 -11.96
N GLU A 456 9.49 16.69 -13.22
CA GLU A 456 10.26 17.33 -14.28
C GLU A 456 10.10 18.86 -14.25
N ARG A 457 9.04 19.35 -13.60
CA ARG A 457 8.70 20.77 -13.53
C ARG A 457 8.87 21.37 -12.14
N ALA A 458 8.43 20.66 -11.09
CA ALA A 458 8.43 21.18 -9.72
C ALA A 458 9.41 20.44 -8.81
N SER A 459 9.97 21.18 -7.86
CA SER A 459 10.78 20.69 -6.75
C SER A 459 10.24 21.14 -5.39
N MET A 460 9.11 21.85 -5.36
CA MET A 460 8.46 22.33 -4.14
C MET A 460 7.06 21.71 -4.00
N MET A 461 6.78 21.17 -2.80
CA MET A 461 5.44 20.68 -2.43
C MET A 461 5.01 21.28 -1.09
N ILE A 462 3.75 21.69 -1.00
CA ILE A 462 3.18 22.32 0.19
C ILE A 462 1.95 21.53 0.62
N PHE A 463 1.93 21.01 1.84
CA PHE A 463 0.77 20.37 2.47
C PHE A 463 0.03 21.38 3.33
N LEU A 464 -1.24 21.63 3.02
CA LEU A 464 -2.12 22.54 3.77
C LEU A 464 -2.69 21.88 5.03
N ASP A 465 -2.80 20.55 5.03
CA ASP A 465 -3.35 19.74 6.13
C ASP A 465 -2.63 18.40 6.24
N ALA A 466 -2.77 17.77 7.42
CA ALA A 466 -2.17 16.48 7.71
C ALA A 466 -2.80 15.36 6.87
N PRO A 467 -2.00 14.48 6.25
CA PRO A 467 -2.50 13.23 5.69
C PRO A 467 -2.96 12.27 6.81
N ASP A 468 -3.79 11.29 6.43
CA ASP A 468 -4.34 10.34 7.39
C ASP A 468 -3.28 9.37 7.91
N ASN A 469 -2.23 9.14 7.10
CA ASN A 469 -1.09 8.31 7.45
C ASN A 469 0.14 8.70 6.61
N GLU A 470 1.29 8.20 7.02
CA GLU A 470 2.56 8.47 6.36
C GLU A 470 2.65 7.92 4.95
N GLN A 471 2.03 6.79 4.67
CA GLN A 471 1.99 6.25 3.32
C GLN A 471 1.43 7.27 2.34
N GLN A 472 0.30 7.91 2.69
CA GLN A 472 -0.29 8.95 1.85
C GLN A 472 0.61 10.17 1.71
N PHE A 473 1.32 10.53 2.79
CA PHE A 473 2.33 11.59 2.73
C PHE A 473 3.44 11.23 1.75
N ASN A 474 4.05 10.07 1.91
CA ASN A 474 5.14 9.62 1.06
C ASN A 474 4.69 9.41 -0.40
N GLN A 475 3.49 8.87 -0.65
CA GLN A 475 2.94 8.75 -2.00
C GLN A 475 2.82 10.11 -2.71
N CYS A 476 2.39 11.16 -2.00
CA CYS A 476 2.34 12.51 -2.57
C CYS A 476 3.75 13.09 -2.74
N ALA A 477 4.58 13.05 -1.71
CA ALA A 477 5.95 13.57 -1.70
C ALA A 477 6.80 12.97 -2.82
N ASP A 478 6.66 11.67 -3.04
CA ASP A 478 7.37 10.92 -4.06
C ASP A 478 6.88 11.17 -5.49
N ARG A 479 5.84 11.99 -5.68
CA ARG A 479 5.51 12.54 -7.01
C ARG A 479 6.56 13.54 -7.49
N LEU A 480 7.26 14.18 -6.56
CA LEU A 480 8.38 15.05 -6.87
C LEU A 480 9.74 14.38 -6.62
N HIS A 481 9.86 13.55 -5.56
CA HIS A 481 11.13 12.88 -5.22
C HIS A 481 11.22 11.49 -5.87
N ARG A 482 11.46 11.46 -7.15
CA ARG A 482 11.53 10.24 -7.97
C ARG A 482 12.50 10.39 -9.14
N ILE A 483 12.70 9.31 -9.89
CA ILE A 483 13.54 9.26 -11.10
C ILE A 483 13.20 10.44 -12.03
N ARG A 484 14.23 11.08 -12.59
CA ARG A 484 14.23 12.30 -13.40
C ARG A 484 14.11 13.60 -12.62
N GLN A 485 14.01 13.58 -11.30
CA GLN A 485 14.19 14.79 -10.51
C GLN A 485 15.67 15.20 -10.51
N THR A 486 15.96 16.43 -10.88
CA THR A 486 17.34 16.97 -10.97
C THR A 486 17.63 18.02 -9.89
N LYS A 487 16.61 18.48 -9.17
CA LYS A 487 16.72 19.50 -8.12
C LYS A 487 16.43 18.91 -6.75
N SER A 488 17.01 19.48 -5.69
CA SER A 488 16.58 19.16 -4.32
C SER A 488 15.09 19.43 -4.13
N VAL A 489 14.40 18.50 -3.49
CA VAL A 489 12.95 18.60 -3.27
C VAL A 489 12.67 19.18 -1.90
N PHE A 490 11.88 20.26 -1.85
CA PHE A 490 11.45 20.92 -0.63
C PHE A 490 9.98 20.64 -0.36
N ILE A 491 9.69 20.09 0.81
CA ILE A 491 8.35 19.77 1.24
C ILE A 491 8.01 20.59 2.48
N TYR A 492 7.01 21.44 2.36
CA TYR A 492 6.53 22.27 3.46
C TYR A 492 5.27 21.67 4.05
N ILE A 493 5.29 21.46 5.36
CA ILE A 493 4.16 21.00 6.17
C ILE A 493 3.63 22.19 6.94
N LEU A 494 2.44 22.66 6.60
CA LEU A 494 1.83 23.82 7.26
C LEU A 494 0.95 23.37 8.42
N LYS A 495 1.35 23.68 9.65
CA LYS A 495 0.62 23.32 10.88
C LYS A 495 -0.05 24.55 11.49
N SER A 496 -1.27 24.41 12.00
CA SER A 496 -1.96 25.43 12.82
C SER A 496 -1.94 24.98 14.27
N LYS A 497 -1.21 25.69 15.15
CA LYS A 497 -1.07 25.33 16.57
C LYS A 497 -2.42 25.12 17.24
N GLY A 498 -2.49 24.15 18.14
CA GLY A 498 -3.69 23.89 18.95
C GLY A 498 -4.87 23.28 18.21
N SER A 499 -4.74 23.01 16.92
CA SER A 499 -5.80 22.44 16.06
C SER A 499 -5.71 20.91 15.94
N LEU A 500 -6.76 20.28 15.41
CA LEU A 500 -6.75 18.87 15.03
C LEU A 500 -5.67 18.55 13.99
N ASP A 501 -5.29 19.52 13.18
CA ASP A 501 -4.25 19.36 12.16
C ASP A 501 -2.87 19.08 12.80
N THR A 502 -2.49 19.87 13.82
CA THR A 502 -1.25 19.62 14.58
C THR A 502 -1.28 18.24 15.23
N PHE A 503 -2.39 17.90 15.89
CA PHE A 503 -2.56 16.60 16.52
C PHE A 503 -2.46 15.43 15.50
N ALA A 504 -3.03 15.60 14.31
CA ALA A 504 -2.95 14.60 13.25
C ALA A 504 -1.50 14.41 12.74
N TRP A 505 -0.74 15.51 12.58
CA TRP A 505 0.67 15.45 12.22
C TRP A 505 1.52 14.77 13.29
N ASP A 506 1.32 15.13 14.56
CA ASP A 506 2.10 14.58 15.67
C ASP A 506 1.83 13.08 15.85
N ASN A 507 0.58 12.66 15.73
CA ASN A 507 0.21 11.23 15.75
C ASN A 507 0.81 10.45 14.58
N MET A 508 0.87 11.05 13.39
CA MET A 508 1.49 10.42 12.23
C MET A 508 2.99 10.22 12.47
N GLU A 509 3.69 11.23 13.00
CA GLU A 509 5.11 11.14 13.34
C GLU A 509 5.39 10.13 14.45
N GLU A 510 4.50 10.00 15.45
CA GLU A 510 4.65 9.01 16.51
C GLU A 510 4.47 7.58 15.97
N LYS A 511 3.45 7.35 15.15
CA LYS A 511 3.25 6.06 14.46
C LYS A 511 4.44 5.72 13.58
N GLN A 512 5.01 6.71 12.88
CA GLN A 512 6.18 6.50 12.06
C GLN A 512 7.41 6.13 12.86
N ARG A 513 7.71 6.86 13.93
CA ARG A 513 8.83 6.49 14.81
C ARG A 513 8.70 5.07 15.35
N TRP A 514 7.47 4.58 15.50
CA TRP A 514 7.20 3.21 15.90
C TRP A 514 7.49 2.23 14.75
N VAL A 515 7.01 2.52 13.54
CA VAL A 515 7.27 1.74 12.32
C VAL A 515 8.78 1.74 12.01
N ASP A 516 9.45 2.88 12.07
CA ASP A 516 10.89 3.01 11.84
C ASP A 516 11.71 2.22 12.88
N ARG A 517 11.32 2.23 14.15
CA ARG A 517 11.97 1.40 15.17
C ARG A 517 11.80 -0.08 14.86
N TYR A 518 10.60 -0.47 14.44
CA TYR A 518 10.33 -1.85 14.05
C TYR A 518 11.21 -2.29 12.88
N TYR A 519 11.35 -1.46 11.85
CA TYR A 519 12.22 -1.77 10.72
C TYR A 519 13.72 -1.53 11.02
N LYS A 520 14.07 -0.52 11.81
CA LYS A 520 15.47 -0.16 12.09
C LYS A 520 16.19 -1.18 12.95
N VAL A 521 15.51 -1.76 13.93
CA VAL A 521 16.05 -2.90 14.73
C VAL A 521 16.45 -4.05 13.79
N GLN A 522 15.69 -4.25 12.72
CA GLN A 522 15.97 -5.29 11.72
C GLN A 522 17.20 -4.97 10.87
N TYR A 523 17.42 -3.71 10.50
CA TYR A 523 18.58 -3.31 9.68
C TYR A 523 19.90 -3.32 10.45
N GLU A 524 19.90 -2.94 11.72
CA GLU A 524 21.10 -2.95 12.55
C GLU A 524 21.55 -4.38 12.85
N GLU A 525 20.63 -5.33 13.00
CA GLU A 525 20.92 -6.75 13.18
C GLU A 525 21.46 -7.39 11.88
N MET A 526 20.88 -7.07 10.73
CA MET A 526 21.35 -7.56 9.42
C MET A 526 22.72 -6.98 9.03
N GLY A 527 22.99 -5.70 9.32
CA GLY A 527 24.29 -5.06 9.05
C GLY A 527 25.43 -5.62 9.89
N ASN A 528 25.15 -6.07 11.10
CA ASN A 528 26.14 -6.71 11.96
C ASN A 528 26.46 -8.17 11.57
N GLU A 529 25.55 -8.87 10.89
CA GLU A 529 25.80 -10.23 10.39
C GLU A 529 26.52 -10.24 9.03
N THR A 530 26.42 -9.19 8.23
CA THR A 530 27.03 -9.12 6.88
C THR A 530 28.41 -8.47 6.85
N GLY A 531 28.87 -7.87 7.95
CA GLY A 531 30.25 -7.35 8.07
C GLY A 531 30.61 -6.23 7.09
N LEU A 532 29.62 -5.44 6.61
CA LEU A 532 29.80 -4.26 5.78
C LEU A 532 29.55 -2.97 6.56
#